data_2abfa1bbf2d770ee897e736802fe04aa
#
_entry.id   2abfa1bbf2d770ee897e736802fe04aa
#
_cell.length_a   1.000
_cell.length_b   1.000
_cell.length_c   1.000
_cell.angle_alpha   90.00
_cell.angle_beta   90.00
_cell.angle_gamma   90.00
#
_symmetry.space_group_name_H-M   'P 1'
#
loop_
_entity.id
_entity.type
_entity.pdbx_description
1 polymer ?
#
loop_
_entity_poly.entity_id
_entity_poly.type
_entity_poly.pdbx_seq_one_letter_code
_entity_poly.pdbx_strand_id
1 'polypeptide(L)'
;MLLFRYLNYIAIEISNIFTSEMKYSNQTSVRVERMIITAMIIMSGCSDSTSNNNWPQFRGPGADMIATGENLPTEWGEDLNVAWTYDLEGDSWASPVVWGNRVFVTSAVAEKINKPGEGEEASSEENQDLYLQDVYRWEVTCVDVNTGEELWKKVAREGSPRTKKHPNTNYAGESPVTDGVHLYVYFGMNGLYCFDMEGALIWEKDLGAYETQNGWGTGASPVLYKGTLYVQVDNEESSFLVALEAETGKETWRVDRDEKTSYITPYIWKNSRGTELVTGGKTARAYDPDTGELIWELRMKGVYSIPGPASDKDHLFIGNAGDQKVKSTFFAVKAGAEGDITPDSGQFTSSGVAWSNLETPLGNPSPLLYKGLLYLLASRGGEITCMEAETGEIVYQEKVEKVAACWASPWANGDRIYFLDEKGVTRAIKAGRTFELLDENRLDDRFWASVAVAGEAYLFKGDKKLYCIKN
;
A
#
# COMPACT_ATOMS: atom_id res chain seq x y z
N MET A 1 15.69 18.90 -11.03
CA MET A 1 16.78 19.72 -10.47
C MET A 1 17.71 20.30 -11.54
N LEU A 2 18.13 19.53 -12.55
CA LEU A 2 18.93 20.05 -13.69
C LEU A 2 18.17 21.10 -14.53
N LEU A 3 16.89 20.89 -14.82
CA LEU A 3 16.05 21.82 -15.57
C LEU A 3 15.86 23.16 -14.81
N PHE A 4 15.75 23.12 -13.49
CA PHE A 4 15.64 24.31 -12.64
C PHE A 4 16.95 25.13 -12.60
N ARG A 5 18.11 24.44 -12.64
CA ARG A 5 19.43 25.11 -12.76
C ARG A 5 19.65 25.68 -14.14
N TYR A 6 19.16 25.01 -15.19
CA TYR A 6 19.26 25.48 -16.56
C TYR A 6 18.37 26.72 -16.82
N LEU A 7 17.15 26.69 -16.26
CA LEU A 7 16.22 27.84 -16.34
C LEU A 7 16.73 29.06 -15.53
N ASN A 8 17.35 28.84 -14.36
CA ASN A 8 17.99 29.91 -13.61
C ASN A 8 19.22 30.47 -14.33
N TYR A 9 19.99 29.63 -15.02
CA TYR A 9 21.14 30.11 -15.83
C TYR A 9 20.69 30.95 -16.99
N ILE A 10 19.65 30.53 -17.72
CA ILE A 10 19.04 31.29 -18.80
C ILE A 10 18.43 32.62 -18.29
N ALA A 11 17.78 32.63 -17.14
CA ALA A 11 17.22 33.84 -16.54
C ALA A 11 18.31 34.87 -16.15
N ILE A 12 19.46 34.39 -15.66
CA ILE A 12 20.62 35.25 -15.31
C ILE A 12 21.30 35.79 -16.59
N GLU A 13 21.44 34.98 -17.64
CA GLU A 13 21.99 35.44 -18.92
C GLU A 13 21.09 36.44 -19.60
N ILE A 14 19.78 36.25 -19.63
CA ILE A 14 18.80 37.19 -20.16
C ILE A 14 18.82 38.48 -19.36
N SER A 15 18.92 38.44 -18.03
CA SER A 15 19.03 39.64 -17.17
C SER A 15 20.31 40.41 -17.45
N ASN A 16 21.43 39.78 -17.71
CA ASN A 16 22.72 40.39 -18.04
C ASN A 16 22.75 41.02 -19.45
N ILE A 17 22.06 40.44 -20.43
CA ILE A 17 21.90 41.00 -21.77
C ILE A 17 21.04 42.28 -21.73
N PHE A 18 19.94 42.27 -20.92
CA PHE A 18 19.07 43.45 -20.81
C PHE A 18 19.70 44.60 -20.02
N THR A 19 20.57 44.33 -19.04
CA THR A 19 21.27 45.38 -18.30
C THR A 19 22.37 46.07 -19.11
N SER A 20 22.89 45.46 -20.17
CA SER A 20 23.88 46.07 -21.07
C SER A 20 23.27 46.96 -22.18
N GLU A 21 22.00 46.72 -22.56
CA GLU A 21 21.33 47.50 -23.64
C GLU A 21 20.43 48.65 -23.15
N MET A 22 20.18 48.81 -21.84
CA MET A 22 19.32 49.85 -21.27
C MET A 22 19.97 51.21 -21.14
N LYS A 23 20.92 51.57 -21.99
CA LYS A 23 21.47 52.95 -22.05
C LYS A 23 20.91 53.83 -23.17
N TYR A 24 19.98 53.33 -23.97
CA TYR A 24 19.36 54.14 -25.04
C TYR A 24 17.85 53.83 -25.17
N SER A 25 17.05 54.93 -24.98
CA SER A 25 15.65 55.13 -25.41
C SER A 25 14.51 54.86 -24.42
N ASN A 26 13.89 55.97 -24.00
CA ASN A 26 12.70 56.08 -23.12
C ASN A 26 11.35 55.70 -23.78
N GLN A 27 11.30 55.02 -24.92
CA GLN A 27 10.04 54.64 -25.59
C GLN A 27 9.79 53.13 -25.63
N THR A 28 10.71 52.30 -25.12
CA THR A 28 10.61 50.85 -25.14
C THR A 28 10.07 50.26 -23.84
N SER A 29 9.99 51.04 -22.75
CA SER A 29 9.61 50.54 -21.41
C SER A 29 8.17 49.97 -21.32
N VAL A 30 7.20 50.62 -21.97
CA VAL A 30 5.78 50.24 -21.91
C VAL A 30 5.47 48.93 -22.69
N ARG A 31 6.27 48.63 -23.74
CA ARG A 31 6.09 47.37 -24.50
C ARG A 31 6.74 46.17 -23.82
N VAL A 32 7.84 46.40 -23.10
CA VAL A 32 8.53 45.32 -22.35
C VAL A 32 7.73 44.93 -21.10
N GLU A 33 7.16 45.90 -20.35
CA GLU A 33 6.27 45.57 -19.23
C GLU A 33 5.02 44.76 -19.66
N ARG A 34 4.42 45.09 -20.81
CA ARG A 34 3.30 44.30 -21.33
C ARG A 34 3.71 42.89 -21.79
N MET A 35 4.90 42.70 -22.35
CA MET A 35 5.41 41.36 -22.70
C MET A 35 5.77 40.53 -21.48
N ILE A 36 6.35 41.14 -20.45
CA ILE A 36 6.69 40.41 -19.19
C ILE A 36 5.41 40.05 -18.43
N ILE A 37 4.40 40.92 -18.38
CA ILE A 37 3.10 40.63 -17.77
C ILE A 37 2.35 39.53 -18.57
N THR A 38 2.43 39.54 -19.90
CA THR A 38 1.83 38.49 -20.75
C THR A 38 2.57 37.16 -20.60
N ALA A 39 3.90 37.13 -20.45
CA ALA A 39 4.68 35.92 -20.18
C ALA A 39 4.43 35.36 -18.77
N MET A 40 4.25 36.23 -17.75
CA MET A 40 3.88 35.81 -16.39
C MET A 40 2.44 35.27 -16.30
N ILE A 41 1.50 35.79 -17.08
CA ILE A 41 0.12 35.33 -17.14
C ILE A 41 0.04 33.95 -17.84
N ILE A 42 0.92 33.69 -18.82
CA ILE A 42 0.99 32.36 -19.48
C ILE A 42 1.64 31.30 -18.60
N MET A 43 2.53 31.67 -17.66
CA MET A 43 3.11 30.72 -16.68
C MET A 43 2.21 30.48 -15.44
N SER A 44 1.18 31.29 -15.21
CA SER A 44 0.23 31.10 -14.11
C SER A 44 -0.96 30.20 -14.46
N GLY A 45 -1.00 29.64 -15.66
CA GLY A 45 -2.13 28.84 -16.18
C GLY A 45 -1.96 27.34 -16.24
N CYS A 46 -0.84 26.80 -15.73
CA CYS A 46 -0.70 25.36 -15.50
C CYS A 46 -0.62 25.08 -14.00
N SER A 47 -1.73 25.23 -13.30
CA SER A 47 -1.96 24.45 -12.12
C SER A 47 -2.30 23.04 -12.64
N ASP A 48 -1.35 22.13 -12.56
CA ASP A 48 -1.59 20.72 -12.76
C ASP A 48 -2.74 20.27 -11.84
N SER A 49 -3.92 20.13 -12.40
CA SER A 49 -5.06 19.44 -11.78
C SER A 49 -4.85 17.92 -11.77
N THR A 50 -3.61 17.46 -11.89
CA THR A 50 -3.24 16.02 -11.93
C THR A 50 -3.03 15.40 -10.56
N SER A 51 -3.24 16.13 -9.44
CA SER A 51 -2.88 15.62 -8.10
C SER A 51 -3.87 14.60 -7.50
N ASN A 52 -5.08 14.43 -8.05
CA ASN A 52 -6.10 13.58 -7.45
C ASN A 52 -6.25 12.17 -8.08
N ASN A 53 -5.47 11.83 -9.10
CA ASN A 53 -5.65 10.59 -9.85
C ASN A 53 -4.64 9.49 -9.47
N ASN A 54 -3.71 9.76 -8.56
CA ASN A 54 -2.63 8.84 -8.24
C ASN A 54 -2.96 7.97 -7.02
N TRP A 55 -2.66 6.68 -7.14
CA TRP A 55 -2.70 5.69 -6.07
C TRP A 55 -1.35 4.99 -5.99
N PRO A 56 -0.30 5.68 -5.50
CA PRO A 56 1.09 5.35 -5.77
C PRO A 56 1.64 4.15 -4.98
N GLN A 57 0.91 3.63 -4.02
CA GLN A 57 1.34 2.58 -3.11
C GLN A 57 0.15 1.80 -2.54
N PHE A 58 0.43 0.73 -1.80
CA PHE A 58 -0.56 0.01 -1.00
C PHE A 58 -1.35 0.97 -0.11
N ARG A 59 -2.69 0.89 -0.17
CA ARG A 59 -3.63 1.74 0.56
C ARG A 59 -3.65 3.22 0.14
N GLY A 60 -3.05 3.55 -1.00
CA GLY A 60 -3.15 4.89 -1.61
C GLY A 60 -2.15 5.92 -1.09
N PRO A 61 -2.32 7.20 -1.46
CA PRO A 61 -1.34 8.24 -1.21
C PRO A 61 -1.08 8.53 0.28
N GLY A 62 -2.09 8.39 1.12
CA GLY A 62 -2.00 8.50 2.58
C GLY A 62 -1.78 7.16 3.30
N ALA A 63 -1.74 6.05 2.57
CA ALA A 63 -1.85 4.69 3.12
C ALA A 63 -3.07 4.53 4.06
N ASP A 64 -4.17 5.21 3.74
CA ASP A 64 -5.36 5.39 4.58
C ASP A 64 -6.65 4.83 3.96
N MET A 65 -6.62 4.38 2.69
CA MET A 65 -7.79 3.87 1.95
C MET A 65 -8.92 4.89 1.80
N ILE A 66 -8.59 6.19 1.74
CA ILE A 66 -9.60 7.24 1.53
C ILE A 66 -9.60 7.67 0.06
N ALA A 67 -10.71 7.40 -0.63
CA ALA A 67 -10.94 7.84 -1.99
C ALA A 67 -11.52 9.26 -1.99
N THR A 68 -10.93 10.14 -2.81
CA THR A 68 -11.33 11.56 -2.89
C THR A 68 -12.09 11.92 -4.17
N GLY A 69 -12.31 10.94 -5.07
CA GLY A 69 -13.10 11.16 -6.30
C GLY A 69 -14.56 11.54 -5.99
N GLU A 70 -15.06 12.60 -6.62
CA GLU A 70 -16.42 13.10 -6.37
C GLU A 70 -17.51 12.27 -7.07
N ASN A 71 -17.17 11.67 -8.24
CA ASN A 71 -18.12 10.94 -9.07
C ASN A 71 -17.81 9.44 -9.15
N LEU A 72 -17.28 8.86 -8.08
CA LEU A 72 -17.04 7.42 -8.03
C LEU A 72 -18.37 6.65 -8.05
N PRO A 73 -18.46 5.53 -8.79
CA PRO A 73 -19.69 4.73 -8.86
C PRO A 73 -20.11 4.22 -7.48
N THR A 74 -21.41 4.23 -7.22
CA THR A 74 -22.00 3.58 -6.04
C THR A 74 -22.62 2.23 -6.38
N GLU A 75 -22.89 2.00 -7.67
CA GLU A 75 -23.47 0.78 -8.18
C GLU A 75 -22.61 0.22 -9.32
N TRP A 76 -22.37 -1.09 -9.30
CA TRP A 76 -21.68 -1.81 -10.38
C TRP A 76 -22.02 -3.30 -10.38
N GLY A 77 -21.74 -3.94 -11.51
CA GLY A 77 -21.93 -5.37 -11.73
C GLY A 77 -21.28 -5.76 -13.03
N GLU A 78 -21.39 -7.02 -13.45
CA GLU A 78 -20.73 -7.55 -14.67
C GLU A 78 -21.01 -6.70 -15.93
N ASP A 79 -22.22 -6.17 -16.06
CA ASP A 79 -22.70 -5.38 -17.20
C ASP A 79 -23.02 -3.92 -16.82
N LEU A 80 -22.64 -3.47 -15.64
CA LEU A 80 -22.96 -2.13 -15.12
C LEU A 80 -21.71 -1.42 -14.63
N ASN A 81 -21.40 -0.26 -15.21
CA ASN A 81 -20.28 0.60 -14.82
C ASN A 81 -18.90 -0.05 -14.91
N VAL A 82 -18.74 -1.16 -15.65
CA VAL A 82 -17.46 -1.72 -16.03
C VAL A 82 -16.98 -1.03 -17.30
N ALA A 83 -16.03 -0.10 -17.16
CA ALA A 83 -15.46 0.63 -18.28
C ALA A 83 -14.60 -0.27 -19.18
N TRP A 84 -13.80 -1.12 -18.58
CA TRP A 84 -12.97 -2.12 -19.25
C TRP A 84 -12.52 -3.22 -18.27
N THR A 85 -12.06 -4.33 -18.83
CA THR A 85 -11.36 -5.39 -18.10
C THR A 85 -10.08 -5.75 -18.85
N TYR A 86 -9.05 -6.17 -18.07
CA TYR A 86 -7.81 -6.72 -18.61
C TYR A 86 -7.59 -8.12 -18.02
N ASP A 87 -7.37 -9.12 -18.87
CA ASP A 87 -7.14 -10.50 -18.43
C ASP A 87 -5.75 -10.64 -17.81
N LEU A 88 -5.69 -11.16 -16.58
CA LEU A 88 -4.45 -11.36 -15.83
C LEU A 88 -3.89 -12.75 -16.05
N GLU A 89 -2.57 -12.85 -16.09
CA GLU A 89 -1.84 -14.12 -16.13
C GLU A 89 -1.14 -14.33 -14.78
N GLY A 90 -1.13 -15.59 -14.30
CA GLY A 90 -0.46 -15.97 -13.07
C GLY A 90 -1.18 -15.54 -11.81
N ASP A 91 -0.53 -15.73 -10.68
CA ASP A 91 -1.08 -15.49 -9.35
C ASP A 91 -0.48 -14.24 -8.71
N SER A 92 -1.32 -13.43 -8.06
CA SER A 92 -0.85 -12.30 -7.25
C SER A 92 -1.92 -11.79 -6.31
N TRP A 93 -1.53 -11.44 -5.08
CA TRP A 93 -2.40 -10.76 -4.11
C TRP A 93 -2.08 -9.27 -3.97
N ALA A 94 -1.07 -8.80 -4.70
CA ALA A 94 -0.68 -7.39 -4.72
C ALA A 94 -1.82 -6.49 -5.17
N SER A 95 -2.00 -5.36 -4.51
CA SER A 95 -2.91 -4.31 -4.94
C SER A 95 -2.34 -3.56 -6.15
N PRO A 96 -3.16 -3.14 -7.12
CA PRO A 96 -2.70 -2.30 -8.20
C PRO A 96 -2.26 -0.94 -7.67
N VAL A 97 -1.30 -0.31 -8.34
CA VAL A 97 -0.93 1.08 -8.10
C VAL A 97 -1.11 1.91 -9.36
N VAL A 98 -1.34 3.21 -9.18
CA VAL A 98 -1.69 4.11 -10.28
C VAL A 98 -0.85 5.37 -10.23
N TRP A 99 -0.35 5.77 -11.40
CA TRP A 99 0.26 7.08 -11.59
C TRP A 99 -0.10 7.66 -12.96
N GLY A 100 -0.75 8.81 -12.96
CA GLY A 100 -1.25 9.43 -14.19
C GLY A 100 -2.28 8.54 -14.88
N ASN A 101 -1.96 8.14 -16.10
CA ASN A 101 -2.78 7.22 -16.88
C ASN A 101 -2.30 5.75 -16.86
N ARG A 102 -1.38 5.39 -15.96
CA ARG A 102 -0.78 4.06 -15.87
C ARG A 102 -1.24 3.32 -14.63
N VAL A 103 -1.68 2.08 -14.82
CA VAL A 103 -1.96 1.12 -13.76
C VAL A 103 -0.89 0.04 -13.81
N PHE A 104 -0.27 -0.24 -12.68
CA PHE A 104 0.75 -1.28 -12.56
C PHE A 104 0.22 -2.43 -11.71
N VAL A 105 0.38 -3.64 -12.23
CA VAL A 105 0.08 -4.89 -11.53
C VAL A 105 1.27 -5.84 -11.65
N THR A 106 1.42 -6.69 -10.66
CA THR A 106 2.47 -7.70 -10.59
C THR A 106 1.87 -9.09 -10.61
N SER A 107 2.59 -10.07 -11.13
CA SER A 107 2.19 -11.48 -11.10
C SER A 107 3.39 -12.43 -11.09
N ALA A 108 3.16 -13.64 -10.58
CA ALA A 108 4.04 -14.78 -10.72
C ALA A 108 3.38 -15.81 -11.62
N VAL A 109 3.84 -15.89 -12.87
CA VAL A 109 3.31 -16.79 -13.90
C VAL A 109 4.08 -18.09 -13.87
N ALA A 110 3.41 -19.18 -13.57
CA ALA A 110 4.02 -20.50 -13.56
C ALA A 110 4.13 -21.05 -14.97
N GLU A 111 5.34 -21.33 -15.43
CA GLU A 111 5.60 -21.98 -16.72
C GLU A 111 5.56 -23.50 -16.62
N LYS A 112 6.10 -24.02 -15.53
CA LYS A 112 6.09 -25.45 -15.24
C LYS A 112 5.76 -25.66 -13.78
N ILE A 113 4.71 -26.41 -13.50
CA ILE A 113 4.28 -26.76 -12.14
C ILE A 113 4.50 -28.25 -11.91
N ASN A 114 5.24 -28.57 -10.86
CA ASN A 114 5.36 -29.93 -10.37
C ASN A 114 4.28 -30.13 -9.31
N LYS A 115 3.31 -31.01 -9.59
CA LYS A 115 2.21 -31.29 -8.65
C LYS A 115 2.55 -32.49 -7.79
N PRO A 116 2.10 -32.51 -6.52
CA PRO A 116 2.11 -33.72 -5.71
C PRO A 116 1.37 -34.88 -6.43
N GLY A 117 1.75 -36.11 -6.15
CA GLY A 117 1.06 -37.29 -6.64
C GLY A 117 -0.40 -37.36 -6.21
N GLU A 118 -1.25 -38.08 -6.95
CA GLU A 118 -2.65 -38.29 -6.55
C GLU A 118 -2.72 -38.98 -5.18
N GLY A 119 -3.36 -38.31 -4.21
CA GLY A 119 -3.52 -38.80 -2.82
C GLY A 119 -2.50 -38.27 -1.82
N GLU A 120 -1.54 -37.44 -2.24
CA GLU A 120 -0.58 -36.78 -1.35
C GLU A 120 -1.12 -35.42 -0.86
N GLU A 121 -0.92 -35.13 0.44
CA GLU A 121 -1.32 -33.83 0.99
C GLU A 121 -0.37 -32.72 0.48
N ALA A 122 -0.90 -31.77 -0.27
CA ALA A 122 -0.16 -30.64 -0.82
C ALA A 122 0.53 -29.76 0.25
N SER A 123 0.10 -29.86 1.50
CA SER A 123 0.63 -29.11 2.64
C SER A 123 1.78 -29.83 3.37
N SER A 124 2.14 -31.06 3.00
CA SER A 124 3.28 -31.76 3.61
C SER A 124 4.60 -31.04 3.29
N GLU A 125 5.56 -31.11 4.20
CA GLU A 125 6.86 -30.47 4.06
C GLU A 125 7.60 -30.95 2.80
N GLU A 126 7.48 -32.25 2.47
CA GLU A 126 8.05 -32.89 1.29
C GLU A 126 7.43 -32.33 -0.02
N ASN A 127 6.13 -32.05 -0.02
CA ASN A 127 5.42 -31.50 -1.17
C ASN A 127 5.68 -29.99 -1.36
N GLN A 128 6.01 -29.26 -0.31
CA GLN A 128 6.46 -27.86 -0.43
C GLN A 128 7.80 -27.75 -1.16
N ASP A 129 8.68 -28.72 -1.07
CA ASP A 129 9.95 -28.77 -1.79
C ASP A 129 9.77 -28.94 -3.31
N LEU A 130 8.65 -29.52 -3.76
CA LEU A 130 8.34 -29.64 -5.18
C LEU A 130 8.21 -28.26 -5.85
N TYR A 131 7.68 -27.27 -5.14
CA TYR A 131 7.55 -25.90 -5.66
C TYR A 131 8.89 -25.24 -5.98
N LEU A 132 9.99 -25.66 -5.35
CA LEU A 132 11.33 -25.19 -5.67
C LEU A 132 11.84 -25.69 -7.03
N GLN A 133 11.19 -26.70 -7.61
CA GLN A 133 11.48 -27.23 -8.95
C GLN A 133 10.59 -26.61 -10.05
N ASP A 134 9.61 -25.80 -9.64
CA ASP A 134 8.79 -25.05 -10.56
C ASP A 134 9.60 -23.95 -11.27
N VAL A 135 9.16 -23.53 -12.42
CA VAL A 135 9.72 -22.38 -13.13
C VAL A 135 8.64 -21.31 -13.24
N TYR A 136 8.99 -20.13 -12.81
CA TYR A 136 8.12 -18.95 -12.83
C TYR A 136 8.75 -17.81 -13.63
N ARG A 137 7.89 -16.97 -14.22
CA ARG A 137 8.22 -15.59 -14.58
C ARG A 137 7.55 -14.66 -13.57
N TRP A 138 8.33 -13.79 -12.96
CA TRP A 138 7.84 -12.67 -12.15
C TRP A 138 7.67 -11.47 -13.07
N GLU A 139 6.44 -11.06 -13.26
CA GLU A 139 6.08 -10.07 -14.26
C GLU A 139 5.53 -8.79 -13.66
N VAL A 140 5.80 -7.69 -14.35
CA VAL A 140 5.20 -6.38 -14.12
C VAL A 140 4.46 -5.99 -15.39
N THR A 141 3.17 -5.69 -15.26
CA THR A 141 2.32 -5.25 -16.34
C THR A 141 1.85 -3.83 -16.11
N CYS A 142 1.95 -2.98 -17.12
CA CYS A 142 1.42 -1.62 -17.16
C CYS A 142 0.26 -1.56 -18.13
N VAL A 143 -0.89 -1.06 -17.66
CA VAL A 143 -2.13 -0.92 -18.42
C VAL A 143 -2.52 0.56 -18.44
N ASP A 144 -3.05 1.05 -19.55
CA ASP A 144 -3.64 2.40 -19.61
C ASP A 144 -4.95 2.44 -18.83
N VAL A 145 -5.06 3.35 -17.87
CA VAL A 145 -6.22 3.47 -16.97
C VAL A 145 -7.51 3.87 -17.69
N ASN A 146 -7.41 4.51 -18.86
CA ASN A 146 -8.56 5.00 -19.60
C ASN A 146 -9.12 3.95 -20.56
N THR A 147 -8.24 3.10 -21.15
CA THR A 147 -8.63 2.16 -22.20
C THR A 147 -8.57 0.69 -21.80
N GLY A 148 -7.80 0.35 -20.76
CA GLY A 148 -7.52 -1.04 -20.38
C GLY A 148 -6.51 -1.73 -21.31
N GLU A 149 -5.89 -1.01 -22.25
CA GLU A 149 -4.88 -1.57 -23.13
C GLU A 149 -3.54 -1.75 -22.42
N GLU A 150 -2.86 -2.86 -22.69
CA GLU A 150 -1.50 -3.10 -22.20
C GLU A 150 -0.54 -2.11 -22.85
N LEU A 151 0.12 -1.29 -22.05
CA LEU A 151 1.18 -0.38 -22.51
C LEU A 151 2.52 -1.12 -22.61
N TRP A 152 2.81 -1.95 -21.62
CA TRP A 152 3.98 -2.83 -21.62
C TRP A 152 3.86 -3.93 -20.56
N LYS A 153 4.57 -5.03 -20.79
CA LYS A 153 4.75 -6.13 -19.84
C LYS A 153 6.24 -6.47 -19.78
N LYS A 154 6.79 -6.64 -18.60
CA LYS A 154 8.22 -6.93 -18.35
C LYS A 154 8.38 -8.09 -17.42
N VAL A 155 9.31 -8.97 -17.75
CA VAL A 155 9.79 -10.03 -16.86
C VAL A 155 10.91 -9.45 -16.00
N ALA A 156 10.67 -9.35 -14.68
CA ALA A 156 11.68 -8.93 -13.71
C ALA A 156 12.66 -10.08 -13.42
N ARG A 157 12.14 -11.29 -13.32
CA ARG A 157 12.91 -12.51 -13.04
C ARG A 157 12.26 -13.72 -13.71
N GLU A 158 13.08 -14.65 -14.14
CA GLU A 158 12.67 -15.99 -14.59
C GLU A 158 13.53 -17.05 -13.88
N GLY A 159 12.93 -18.17 -13.53
CA GLY A 159 13.59 -19.32 -12.92
C GLY A 159 12.82 -19.94 -11.77
N SER A 160 13.49 -20.76 -11.00
CA SER A 160 12.88 -21.39 -9.83
C SER A 160 12.76 -20.41 -8.65
N PRO A 161 11.71 -20.56 -7.82
CA PRO A 161 11.58 -19.82 -6.57
C PRO A 161 12.77 -20.10 -5.65
N ARG A 162 13.09 -19.14 -4.82
CA ARG A 162 14.22 -19.24 -3.88
C ARG A 162 13.84 -19.83 -2.52
N THR A 163 12.54 -19.84 -2.22
CA THR A 163 11.97 -20.38 -0.97
C THR A 163 10.72 -21.18 -1.26
N LYS A 164 10.40 -22.09 -0.34
CA LYS A 164 9.15 -22.85 -0.37
C LYS A 164 7.93 -21.94 -0.29
N LYS A 165 6.79 -22.43 -0.78
CA LYS A 165 5.51 -21.77 -0.54
C LYS A 165 4.45 -22.73 -0.02
N HIS A 166 3.56 -22.20 0.82
CA HIS A 166 2.32 -22.87 1.18
C HIS A 166 1.41 -22.99 -0.05
N PRO A 167 0.66 -24.09 -0.24
CA PRO A 167 -0.21 -24.28 -1.43
C PRO A 167 -1.22 -23.17 -1.66
N ASN A 168 -1.66 -22.51 -0.60
CA ASN A 168 -2.66 -21.45 -0.65
C ASN A 168 -2.05 -20.02 -0.70
N THR A 169 -0.77 -19.90 -1.04
CA THR A 169 -0.12 -18.58 -1.25
C THR A 169 0.49 -18.47 -2.65
N ASN A 170 1.00 -17.31 -2.99
CA ASN A 170 1.68 -17.03 -4.26
C ASN A 170 3.02 -16.33 -4.03
N TYR A 171 3.77 -16.09 -5.11
CA TYR A 171 5.08 -15.43 -5.07
C TYR A 171 5.04 -13.96 -5.51
N ALA A 172 3.87 -13.31 -5.47
CA ALA A 172 3.68 -11.92 -5.82
C ALA A 172 2.61 -11.28 -4.90
N GLY A 173 2.84 -11.30 -3.60
CA GLY A 173 1.92 -10.76 -2.59
C GLY A 173 2.09 -9.26 -2.34
N GLU A 174 3.28 -8.72 -2.58
CA GLU A 174 3.65 -7.35 -2.28
C GLU A 174 3.19 -6.38 -3.38
N SER A 175 2.54 -5.30 -2.96
CA SER A 175 2.13 -4.22 -3.86
C SER A 175 3.34 -3.37 -4.25
N PRO A 176 3.45 -2.95 -5.51
CA PRO A 176 4.49 -2.01 -5.92
C PRO A 176 4.30 -0.64 -5.29
N VAL A 177 5.33 0.23 -5.42
CA VAL A 177 5.26 1.64 -5.06
C VAL A 177 5.93 2.48 -6.15
N THR A 178 5.42 3.70 -6.39
CA THR A 178 5.97 4.62 -7.40
C THR A 178 6.02 6.06 -6.92
N ASP A 179 7.00 6.82 -7.41
CA ASP A 179 7.11 8.27 -7.26
C ASP A 179 6.72 9.02 -8.54
N GLY A 180 6.30 8.28 -9.57
CA GLY A 180 5.97 8.81 -10.89
C GLY A 180 7.17 8.99 -11.82
N VAL A 181 8.37 8.70 -11.35
CA VAL A 181 9.61 8.60 -12.15
C VAL A 181 10.05 7.15 -12.24
N HIS A 182 9.95 6.43 -11.12
CA HIS A 182 10.32 5.04 -11.01
C HIS A 182 9.17 4.21 -10.41
N LEU A 183 9.17 2.92 -10.76
CA LEU A 183 8.32 1.90 -10.17
C LEU A 183 9.21 0.90 -9.43
N TYR A 184 8.96 0.71 -8.14
CA TYR A 184 9.67 -0.22 -7.28
C TYR A 184 8.80 -1.43 -7.01
N VAL A 185 9.31 -2.61 -7.34
CA VAL A 185 8.58 -3.88 -7.25
C VAL A 185 9.39 -4.86 -6.42
N TYR A 186 8.78 -5.34 -5.35
CA TYR A 186 9.37 -6.35 -4.48
C TYR A 186 8.62 -7.67 -4.65
N PHE A 187 9.33 -8.71 -5.02
CA PHE A 187 8.81 -10.07 -5.14
C PHE A 187 9.33 -10.95 -3.98
N GLY A 188 9.33 -10.39 -2.78
CA GLY A 188 9.79 -11.08 -1.59
C GLY A 188 11.21 -11.62 -1.76
N MET A 189 11.38 -12.90 -1.45
CA MET A 189 12.69 -13.57 -1.52
C MET A 189 13.21 -13.73 -2.98
N ASN A 190 12.43 -13.34 -3.99
CA ASN A 190 12.82 -13.43 -5.39
C ASN A 190 13.43 -12.13 -5.94
N GLY A 191 13.50 -11.07 -5.13
CA GLY A 191 14.24 -9.85 -5.45
C GLY A 191 13.41 -8.57 -5.42
N LEU A 192 14.12 -7.45 -5.43
CA LEU A 192 13.60 -6.09 -5.50
C LEU A 192 14.10 -5.44 -6.79
N TYR A 193 13.21 -4.81 -7.53
CA TYR A 193 13.46 -4.27 -8.86
C TYR A 193 12.96 -2.84 -8.97
N CYS A 194 13.72 -2.00 -9.65
CA CYS A 194 13.34 -0.64 -10.02
C CYS A 194 13.26 -0.51 -11.53
N PHE A 195 12.12 -0.06 -12.01
CA PHE A 195 11.87 0.23 -13.42
C PHE A 195 11.62 1.72 -13.61
N ASP A 196 11.91 2.24 -14.80
CA ASP A 196 11.31 3.50 -15.21
C ASP A 196 9.82 3.33 -15.58
N MET A 197 9.15 4.43 -15.86
CA MET A 197 7.71 4.38 -16.18
C MET A 197 7.41 3.74 -17.55
N GLU A 198 8.39 3.55 -18.40
CA GLU A 198 8.35 2.87 -19.69
C GLU A 198 8.72 1.38 -19.61
N GLY A 199 9.05 0.90 -18.38
CA GLY A 199 9.35 -0.49 -18.07
C GLY A 199 10.79 -0.91 -18.36
N ALA A 200 11.74 0.02 -18.51
CA ALA A 200 13.15 -0.33 -18.54
C ALA A 200 13.66 -0.57 -17.12
N LEU A 201 14.37 -1.68 -16.91
CA LEU A 201 15.01 -2.00 -15.63
C LEU A 201 16.15 -1.02 -15.38
N ILE A 202 16.12 -0.31 -14.25
CA ILE A 202 17.13 0.66 -13.82
C ILE A 202 18.12 -0.01 -12.88
N TRP A 203 17.62 -0.71 -11.85
CA TRP A 203 18.44 -1.49 -10.94
C TRP A 203 17.66 -2.65 -10.34
N GLU A 204 18.39 -3.65 -9.87
CA GLU A 204 17.85 -4.78 -9.10
C GLU A 204 18.67 -4.99 -7.82
N LYS A 205 18.04 -5.56 -6.80
CA LYS A 205 18.69 -5.86 -5.53
C LYS A 205 18.22 -7.17 -4.96
N ASP A 206 19.17 -7.99 -4.58
CA ASP A 206 18.95 -9.18 -3.78
C ASP A 206 19.00 -8.82 -2.29
N LEU A 207 17.89 -9.08 -1.58
CA LEU A 207 17.79 -8.90 -0.13
C LEU A 207 17.96 -10.21 0.65
N GLY A 208 18.30 -11.30 -0.03
CA GLY A 208 18.43 -12.64 0.54
C GLY A 208 17.19 -13.50 0.30
N ALA A 209 17.28 -14.75 0.70
CA ALA A 209 16.19 -15.72 0.66
C ALA A 209 16.16 -16.46 2.00
N TYR A 210 15.05 -16.33 2.70
CA TYR A 210 14.89 -16.81 4.07
C TYR A 210 13.57 -17.57 4.18
N GLU A 211 13.54 -18.59 5.02
CA GLU A 211 12.31 -19.33 5.30
C GLU A 211 11.29 -18.43 6.02
N THR A 212 10.03 -18.63 5.67
CA THR A 212 8.90 -17.95 6.31
C THR A 212 8.01 -18.94 7.03
N GLN A 213 7.22 -18.49 7.98
CA GLN A 213 6.34 -19.34 8.77
C GLN A 213 5.46 -20.23 7.87
N ASN A 214 5.63 -21.53 7.95
CA ASN A 214 4.89 -22.53 7.15
C ASN A 214 4.93 -22.28 5.63
N GLY A 215 5.93 -21.58 5.11
CA GLY A 215 6.04 -21.24 3.69
C GLY A 215 4.99 -20.24 3.19
N TRP A 216 4.37 -19.45 4.07
CA TRP A 216 3.38 -18.43 3.64
C TRP A 216 3.98 -17.30 2.79
N GLY A 217 5.31 -17.24 2.69
CA GLY A 217 6.00 -16.21 1.90
C GLY A 217 6.08 -14.88 2.62
N THR A 218 6.31 -13.85 1.85
CA THR A 218 6.35 -12.45 2.28
C THR A 218 5.06 -11.74 1.87
N GLY A 219 4.77 -10.56 2.42
CA GLY A 219 3.59 -9.78 2.09
C GLY A 219 3.72 -8.31 2.50
N ALA A 220 4.85 -7.97 3.14
CA ALA A 220 5.16 -6.58 3.49
C ALA A 220 5.61 -5.83 2.23
N SER A 221 4.80 -4.91 1.73
CA SER A 221 5.12 -4.10 0.57
C SER A 221 6.21 -3.07 0.87
N PRO A 222 7.04 -2.67 -0.10
CA PRO A 222 7.97 -1.56 0.07
C PRO A 222 7.24 -0.24 0.25
N VAL A 223 7.85 0.69 0.97
CA VAL A 223 7.31 2.03 1.22
C VAL A 223 8.32 3.08 0.81
N LEU A 224 7.86 4.13 0.12
CA LEU A 224 8.70 5.21 -0.37
C LEU A 224 8.42 6.50 0.38
N TYR A 225 9.48 7.13 0.90
CA TYR A 225 9.37 8.44 1.54
C TYR A 225 10.63 9.28 1.30
N LYS A 226 10.47 10.49 0.77
CA LYS A 226 11.55 11.46 0.50
C LYS A 226 12.76 10.86 -0.26
N GLY A 227 12.51 10.02 -1.25
CA GLY A 227 13.57 9.40 -2.06
C GLY A 227 14.27 8.24 -1.37
N THR A 228 13.75 7.75 -0.26
CA THR A 228 14.21 6.54 0.44
C THR A 228 13.15 5.45 0.35
N LEU A 229 13.56 4.26 -0.07
CA LEU A 229 12.74 3.06 -0.13
C LEU A 229 13.01 2.20 1.10
N TYR A 230 11.97 1.89 1.88
CA TYR A 230 12.04 1.05 3.06
C TYR A 230 11.44 -0.33 2.78
N VAL A 231 12.18 -1.37 3.14
CA VAL A 231 11.74 -2.76 2.98
C VAL A 231 11.90 -3.50 4.30
N GLN A 232 10.80 -4.03 4.83
CA GLN A 232 10.79 -4.92 5.99
C GLN A 232 10.91 -6.37 5.49
N VAL A 233 11.92 -7.09 5.97
CA VAL A 233 12.20 -8.48 5.60
C VAL A 233 12.15 -9.33 6.86
N ASP A 234 10.95 -9.57 7.36
CA ASP A 234 10.72 -10.40 8.54
C ASP A 234 10.55 -11.88 8.12
N ASN A 235 11.28 -12.78 8.79
CA ASN A 235 11.41 -14.18 8.41
C ASN A 235 11.78 -15.04 9.63
N GLU A 236 11.91 -16.36 9.44
CA GLU A 236 12.21 -17.27 10.54
C GLU A 236 13.70 -17.36 10.93
N GLU A 237 14.59 -16.73 10.14
CA GLU A 237 16.05 -16.85 10.30
C GLU A 237 16.69 -15.54 10.78
N SER A 238 16.61 -14.49 9.96
CA SER A 238 17.32 -13.22 10.17
C SER A 238 16.50 -12.05 9.66
N SER A 239 15.61 -11.54 10.51
CA SER A 239 14.72 -10.42 10.20
C SER A 239 15.45 -9.08 10.24
N PHE A 240 15.12 -8.17 9.33
CA PHE A 240 15.69 -6.83 9.27
C PHE A 240 14.75 -5.83 8.60
N LEU A 241 15.04 -4.56 8.86
CA LEU A 241 14.48 -3.42 8.14
C LEU A 241 15.64 -2.72 7.40
N VAL A 242 15.46 -2.43 6.12
CA VAL A 242 16.49 -1.77 5.31
C VAL A 242 15.94 -0.53 4.63
N ALA A 243 16.74 0.54 4.61
CA ALA A 243 16.52 1.75 3.84
C ALA A 243 17.47 1.82 2.67
N LEU A 244 16.93 2.11 1.49
CA LEU A 244 17.67 2.20 0.24
C LEU A 244 17.46 3.58 -0.38
N GLU A 245 18.52 4.17 -0.92
CA GLU A 245 18.40 5.29 -1.84
C GLU A 245 17.56 4.83 -3.05
N ALA A 246 16.40 5.43 -3.25
CA ALA A 246 15.43 4.95 -4.22
C ALA A 246 15.95 4.99 -5.67
N GLU A 247 16.74 6.01 -6.02
CA GLU A 247 17.30 6.20 -7.36
C GLU A 247 18.33 5.11 -7.73
N THR A 248 19.07 4.57 -6.76
CA THR A 248 20.23 3.69 -7.03
C THR A 248 20.11 2.29 -6.41
N GLY A 249 19.17 2.07 -5.50
CA GLY A 249 19.07 0.84 -4.70
C GLY A 249 20.20 0.66 -3.67
N LYS A 250 21.05 1.70 -3.47
CA LYS A 250 22.15 1.66 -2.49
C LYS A 250 21.59 1.69 -1.07
N GLU A 251 22.05 0.77 -0.23
CA GLU A 251 21.68 0.72 1.18
C GLU A 251 22.24 1.93 1.93
N THR A 252 21.38 2.66 2.63
CA THR A 252 21.74 3.80 3.48
C THR A 252 21.89 3.39 4.93
N TRP A 253 20.98 2.56 5.42
CA TRP A 253 21.04 1.95 6.72
C TRP A 253 20.29 0.62 6.78
N ARG A 254 20.58 -0.21 7.76
CA ARG A 254 19.91 -1.47 8.07
C ARG A 254 19.83 -1.64 9.58
N VAL A 255 18.71 -2.18 10.05
CA VAL A 255 18.51 -2.54 11.45
C VAL A 255 18.06 -3.99 11.53
N ASP A 256 18.78 -4.81 12.28
CA ASP A 256 18.37 -6.17 12.60
C ASP A 256 17.15 -6.13 13.54
N ARG A 257 16.21 -7.05 13.32
CA ARG A 257 14.96 -7.12 14.06
C ARG A 257 14.84 -8.47 14.75
N ASP A 258 14.52 -8.45 16.03
CA ASP A 258 14.13 -9.64 16.79
C ASP A 258 12.65 -9.96 16.53
N GLU A 259 12.35 -10.33 15.29
CA GLU A 259 11.00 -10.68 14.83
C GLU A 259 11.02 -12.00 14.06
N LYS A 260 9.85 -12.62 13.98
CA LYS A 260 9.55 -13.71 13.08
C LYS A 260 8.70 -13.21 11.93
N THR A 261 8.30 -14.09 11.02
CA THR A 261 7.50 -13.75 9.85
C THR A 261 6.37 -12.79 10.18
N SER A 262 6.36 -11.65 9.51
CA SER A 262 5.36 -10.59 9.59
C SER A 262 5.01 -10.10 8.19
N TYR A 263 3.75 -9.74 7.98
CA TYR A 263 3.21 -9.33 6.69
C TYR A 263 2.79 -7.86 6.69
N ILE A 264 3.00 -7.15 7.80
CA ILE A 264 2.64 -5.73 7.93
C ILE A 264 3.57 -4.90 7.06
N THR A 265 2.98 -4.18 6.10
CA THR A 265 3.69 -3.17 5.33
C THR A 265 4.15 -2.04 6.25
N PRO A 266 5.42 -1.60 6.20
CA PRO A 266 5.89 -0.43 6.93
C PRO A 266 5.01 0.79 6.69
N TYR A 267 4.92 1.68 7.65
CA TYR A 267 4.01 2.81 7.60
C TYR A 267 4.72 4.12 7.96
N ILE A 268 4.56 5.14 7.13
CA ILE A 268 5.08 6.49 7.43
C ILE A 268 4.02 7.26 8.19
N TRP A 269 4.23 7.39 9.48
CA TRP A 269 3.38 8.19 10.36
C TRP A 269 3.87 9.62 10.45
N LYS A 270 3.15 10.52 9.79
CA LYS A 270 3.37 11.97 9.92
C LYS A 270 2.49 12.49 11.04
N ASN A 271 3.07 12.70 12.20
CA ASN A 271 2.36 13.08 13.41
C ASN A 271 2.69 14.50 13.88
N SER A 272 2.05 14.96 14.95
CA SER A 272 2.23 16.32 15.49
C SER A 272 3.62 16.57 16.10
N ARG A 273 4.47 15.54 16.22
CA ARG A 273 5.84 15.63 16.76
C ARG A 273 6.93 15.41 15.72
N GLY A 274 6.60 14.79 14.59
CA GLY A 274 7.57 14.48 13.54
C GLY A 274 7.07 13.46 12.54
N THR A 275 8.01 12.74 11.96
CA THR A 275 7.72 11.61 11.06
C THR A 275 8.41 10.38 11.59
N GLU A 276 7.69 9.29 11.67
CA GLU A 276 8.17 8.00 12.15
C GLU A 276 7.95 6.93 11.10
N LEU A 277 8.90 5.99 10.98
CA LEU A 277 8.75 4.77 10.19
C LEU A 277 8.31 3.65 11.12
N VAL A 278 7.04 3.28 11.03
CA VAL A 278 6.45 2.25 11.89
C VAL A 278 6.46 0.90 11.20
N THR A 279 6.89 -0.12 11.91
CA THR A 279 6.87 -1.52 11.49
C THR A 279 5.99 -2.33 12.43
N GLY A 280 5.33 -3.35 11.89
CA GLY A 280 4.62 -4.32 12.70
C GLY A 280 5.47 -5.55 12.99
N GLY A 281 4.86 -6.51 13.68
CA GLY A 281 5.47 -7.75 14.12
C GLY A 281 4.79 -8.23 15.39
N LYS A 282 5.44 -9.14 16.11
CA LYS A 282 5.08 -9.46 17.48
C LYS A 282 5.30 -8.25 18.41
N THR A 283 6.30 -7.46 18.04
CA THR A 283 6.57 -6.14 18.63
C THR A 283 6.49 -5.08 17.53
N ALA A 284 5.53 -4.15 17.63
CA ALA A 284 5.54 -2.97 16.79
C ALA A 284 6.67 -2.04 17.21
N ARG A 285 7.33 -1.41 16.24
CA ARG A 285 8.45 -0.49 16.49
C ARG A 285 8.34 0.71 15.57
N ALA A 286 8.68 1.87 16.10
CA ALA A 286 8.91 3.07 15.31
C ALA A 286 10.38 3.42 15.27
N TYR A 287 10.81 3.85 14.11
CA TYR A 287 12.19 4.26 13.85
C TYR A 287 12.22 5.67 13.27
N ASP A 288 13.31 6.39 13.51
CA ASP A 288 13.63 7.57 12.74
C ASP A 288 13.88 7.16 11.27
N PRO A 289 13.14 7.71 10.30
CA PRO A 289 13.27 7.28 8.92
C PRO A 289 14.61 7.62 8.28
N ASP A 290 15.32 8.64 8.76
CA ASP A 290 16.59 9.07 8.18
C ASP A 290 17.78 8.25 8.71
N THR A 291 17.70 7.77 9.96
CA THR A 291 18.82 7.10 10.66
C THR A 291 18.58 5.63 10.98
N GLY A 292 17.34 5.18 11.07
CA GLY A 292 16.97 3.84 11.55
C GLY A 292 17.07 3.70 13.09
N GLU A 293 17.28 4.79 13.84
CA GLU A 293 17.29 4.76 15.30
C GLU A 293 15.89 4.41 15.84
N LEU A 294 15.84 3.51 16.82
CA LEU A 294 14.59 3.09 17.47
C LEU A 294 14.05 4.23 18.34
N ILE A 295 12.77 4.62 18.10
CA ILE A 295 12.07 5.64 18.88
C ILE A 295 11.27 4.98 20.00
N TRP A 296 10.40 4.03 19.66
CA TRP A 296 9.60 3.28 20.61
C TRP A 296 9.35 1.85 20.17
N GLU A 297 9.00 0.99 21.14
CA GLU A 297 8.53 -0.37 20.91
C GLU A 297 7.28 -0.69 21.74
N LEU A 298 6.41 -1.55 21.17
CA LEU A 298 5.15 -1.98 21.76
C LEU A 298 4.94 -3.48 21.52
N ARG A 299 4.93 -4.28 22.57
CA ARG A 299 4.60 -5.71 22.49
C ARG A 299 3.11 -5.90 22.27
N MET A 300 2.75 -6.60 21.20
CA MET A 300 1.37 -6.85 20.81
C MET A 300 0.98 -8.31 21.02
N LYS A 301 -0.30 -8.54 21.33
CA LYS A 301 -0.91 -9.87 21.33
C LYS A 301 -1.68 -10.08 20.02
N GLY A 302 -1.73 -11.31 19.56
CA GLY A 302 -2.39 -11.73 18.32
C GLY A 302 -1.70 -12.95 17.74
N VAL A 303 -2.25 -13.47 16.65
CA VAL A 303 -1.72 -14.66 15.97
C VAL A 303 -0.97 -14.26 14.71
N TYR A 304 -1.50 -13.28 13.97
CA TYR A 304 -1.00 -12.90 12.65
C TYR A 304 -0.69 -11.41 12.60
N SER A 305 0.54 -11.09 12.25
CA SER A 305 0.99 -9.71 12.01
C SER A 305 0.73 -9.35 10.55
N ILE A 306 -0.53 -9.02 10.22
CA ILE A 306 -1.00 -8.76 8.85
C ILE A 306 -1.59 -7.36 8.69
N PRO A 307 -2.55 -6.89 9.56
CA PRO A 307 -3.20 -5.62 9.35
C PRO A 307 -2.22 -4.46 9.53
N GLY A 308 -2.13 -3.60 8.52
CA GLY A 308 -1.36 -2.36 8.60
C GLY A 308 -2.02 -1.34 9.55
N PRO A 309 -1.26 -0.37 10.08
CA PRO A 309 -1.82 0.64 10.96
C PRO A 309 -2.70 1.66 10.23
N ALA A 310 -3.52 2.38 10.99
CA ALA A 310 -4.17 3.62 10.58
C ALA A 310 -3.71 4.75 11.52
N SER A 311 -3.78 6.01 11.11
CA SER A 311 -3.36 7.11 11.98
C SER A 311 -4.06 8.42 11.67
N ASP A 312 -4.06 9.29 12.66
CA ASP A 312 -4.19 10.72 12.49
C ASP A 312 -2.88 11.41 12.95
N LYS A 313 -2.93 12.73 13.14
CA LYS A 313 -1.76 13.51 13.58
C LYS A 313 -1.36 13.28 15.04
N ASP A 314 -2.24 12.74 15.87
CA ASP A 314 -2.05 12.59 17.32
C ASP A 314 -1.97 11.12 17.76
N HIS A 315 -2.57 10.20 16.98
CA HIS A 315 -2.63 8.77 17.31
C HIS A 315 -2.28 7.87 16.13
N LEU A 316 -1.59 6.78 16.44
CA LEU A 316 -1.42 5.63 15.55
C LEU A 316 -2.22 4.45 16.11
N PHE A 317 -3.05 3.85 15.28
CA PHE A 317 -3.88 2.70 15.62
C PHE A 317 -3.29 1.43 15.03
N ILE A 318 -2.86 0.50 15.89
CA ILE A 318 -2.14 -0.71 15.47
C ILE A 318 -2.52 -1.91 16.33
N GLY A 319 -2.47 -3.10 15.72
CA GLY A 319 -2.69 -4.37 16.41
C GLY A 319 -2.44 -5.54 15.47
N ASN A 320 -2.36 -6.74 16.03
CA ASN A 320 -2.25 -7.98 15.28
C ASN A 320 -3.63 -8.64 15.10
N ALA A 321 -3.83 -9.38 14.03
CA ALA A 321 -5.05 -10.15 13.85
C ALA A 321 -5.13 -11.30 14.87
N GLY A 322 -6.31 -11.51 15.41
CA GLY A 322 -6.62 -12.64 16.28
C GLY A 322 -7.20 -13.84 15.52
N ASP A 323 -7.46 -14.90 16.25
CA ASP A 323 -8.22 -16.06 15.80
C ASP A 323 -9.28 -16.44 16.84
N GLN A 324 -9.94 -17.61 16.66
CA GLN A 324 -10.94 -18.09 17.60
C GLN A 324 -10.40 -18.41 19.02
N LYS A 325 -9.08 -18.59 19.16
CA LYS A 325 -8.44 -18.98 20.44
C LYS A 325 -7.66 -17.83 21.08
N VAL A 326 -7.09 -16.95 20.26
CA VAL A 326 -6.25 -15.83 20.69
C VAL A 326 -6.90 -14.53 20.27
N LYS A 327 -7.36 -13.77 21.25
CA LYS A 327 -7.87 -12.41 21.02
C LYS A 327 -6.72 -11.49 20.66
N SER A 328 -6.95 -10.60 19.72
CA SER A 328 -6.04 -9.49 19.37
C SER A 328 -6.08 -8.41 20.43
N THR A 329 -5.02 -7.61 20.47
CA THR A 329 -5.01 -6.33 21.16
C THR A 329 -4.88 -5.24 20.13
N PHE A 330 -5.72 -4.23 20.24
CA PHE A 330 -5.69 -3.05 19.39
C PHE A 330 -5.34 -1.82 20.25
N PHE A 331 -4.42 -1.01 19.77
CA PHE A 331 -3.82 0.09 20.52
C PHE A 331 -3.96 1.41 19.79
N ALA A 332 -4.10 2.50 20.57
CA ALA A 332 -3.84 3.86 20.13
C ALA A 332 -2.53 4.35 20.75
N VAL A 333 -1.49 4.48 19.94
CA VAL A 333 -0.19 5.01 20.33
C VAL A 333 -0.20 6.53 20.17
N LYS A 334 0.28 7.26 21.18
CA LYS A 334 0.33 8.72 21.17
C LYS A 334 1.52 9.23 20.37
N ALA A 335 1.33 10.33 19.64
CA ALA A 335 2.44 11.06 19.03
C ALA A 335 3.44 11.52 20.10
N GLY A 336 4.75 11.31 19.81
CA GLY A 336 5.84 11.60 20.76
C GLY A 336 6.03 10.52 21.84
N ALA A 337 5.54 9.30 21.60
CA ALA A 337 5.90 8.13 22.41
C ALA A 337 7.40 7.81 22.27
N GLU A 338 8.04 7.35 23.35
CA GLU A 338 9.46 6.97 23.36
C GLU A 338 9.71 5.76 24.27
N GLY A 339 10.68 4.92 23.89
CA GLY A 339 11.11 3.74 24.67
C GLY A 339 10.11 2.58 24.62
N ASP A 340 10.11 1.71 25.62
CA ASP A 340 9.11 0.63 25.76
C ASP A 340 7.80 1.20 26.28
N ILE A 341 6.82 1.27 25.39
CA ILE A 341 5.50 1.83 25.67
C ILE A 341 4.45 0.76 25.97
N THR A 342 4.87 -0.48 26.12
CA THR A 342 3.94 -1.59 26.42
C THR A 342 3.23 -1.36 27.75
N PRO A 343 1.88 -1.36 27.80
CA PRO A 343 1.16 -1.27 29.06
C PRO A 343 1.50 -2.42 30.02
N ASP A 344 1.63 -2.13 31.30
CA ASP A 344 1.80 -3.14 32.33
C ASP A 344 0.64 -4.14 32.35
N SER A 345 0.89 -5.34 32.87
CA SER A 345 -0.12 -6.39 32.97
C SER A 345 -1.39 -5.91 33.67
N GLY A 346 -2.51 -6.00 32.95
CA GLY A 346 -3.83 -5.55 33.46
C GLY A 346 -4.10 -4.06 33.27
N GLN A 347 -3.17 -3.30 32.69
CA GLN A 347 -3.39 -1.91 32.31
C GLN A 347 -3.77 -1.79 30.83
N PHE A 348 -4.55 -0.76 30.49
CA PHE A 348 -5.00 -0.46 29.12
C PHE A 348 -4.32 0.78 28.54
N THR A 349 -3.51 1.44 29.31
CA THR A 349 -2.79 2.68 28.96
C THR A 349 -1.35 2.63 29.45
N SER A 350 -0.49 3.48 28.87
CA SER A 350 0.87 3.71 29.34
C SER A 350 1.29 5.16 29.04
N SER A 351 2.57 5.49 29.25
CA SER A 351 3.11 6.78 28.81
C SER A 351 2.86 7.04 27.33
N GLY A 352 3.10 6.03 26.48
CA GLY A 352 2.95 6.12 25.03
C GLY A 352 1.65 5.56 24.46
N VAL A 353 0.81 4.87 25.25
CA VAL A 353 -0.48 4.31 24.80
C VAL A 353 -1.63 5.11 25.42
N ALA A 354 -2.49 5.68 24.57
CA ALA A 354 -3.69 6.42 24.99
C ALA A 354 -4.77 5.47 25.50
N TRP A 355 -5.03 4.41 24.76
CA TRP A 355 -5.94 3.33 25.10
C TRP A 355 -5.54 2.02 24.40
N SER A 356 -6.00 0.90 24.93
CA SER A 356 -5.96 -0.40 24.28
C SER A 356 -7.26 -1.16 24.46
N ASN A 357 -7.66 -1.91 23.46
CA ASN A 357 -8.84 -2.76 23.48
C ASN A 357 -8.43 -4.22 23.23
N LEU A 358 -8.83 -5.12 24.14
CA LEU A 358 -8.48 -6.53 24.13
C LEU A 358 -9.59 -7.42 23.53
N GLU A 359 -10.70 -6.84 23.14
CA GLU A 359 -11.91 -7.59 22.73
C GLU A 359 -12.29 -7.38 21.28
N THR A 360 -11.54 -6.54 20.58
CA THR A 360 -11.84 -6.17 19.20
C THR A 360 -11.47 -7.31 18.26
N PRO A 361 -12.39 -7.78 17.42
CA PRO A 361 -12.08 -8.79 16.40
C PRO A 361 -11.34 -8.14 15.23
N LEU A 362 -10.04 -7.87 15.39
CA LEU A 362 -9.20 -7.40 14.29
C LEU A 362 -8.88 -8.57 13.37
N GLY A 363 -9.27 -8.45 12.10
CA GLY A 363 -8.97 -9.41 11.04
C GLY A 363 -7.69 -9.06 10.27
N ASN A 364 -7.49 -9.74 9.13
CA ASN A 364 -6.40 -9.44 8.20
C ASN A 364 -6.57 -8.08 7.49
N PRO A 365 -7.80 -7.62 7.16
CA PRO A 365 -8.00 -6.28 6.63
C PRO A 365 -7.46 -5.21 7.58
N SER A 366 -6.74 -4.24 7.04
CA SER A 366 -6.26 -3.11 7.83
C SER A 366 -7.42 -2.26 8.35
N PRO A 367 -7.33 -1.68 9.55
CA PRO A 367 -8.33 -0.75 10.05
C PRO A 367 -8.42 0.49 9.15
N LEU A 368 -9.62 1.03 9.04
CA LEU A 368 -9.89 2.28 8.34
C LEU A 368 -10.26 3.36 9.36
N LEU A 369 -9.48 4.42 9.41
CA LEU A 369 -9.83 5.63 10.16
C LEU A 369 -10.55 6.61 9.21
N TYR A 370 -11.80 6.93 9.53
CA TYR A 370 -12.57 7.88 8.72
C TYR A 370 -13.51 8.73 9.58
N LYS A 371 -13.41 10.05 9.44
CA LYS A 371 -14.24 11.04 10.18
C LYS A 371 -14.23 10.82 11.71
N GLY A 372 -13.05 10.49 12.28
CA GLY A 372 -12.87 10.27 13.72
C GLY A 372 -13.35 8.91 14.23
N LEU A 373 -13.79 8.04 13.36
CA LEU A 373 -14.22 6.68 13.67
C LEU A 373 -13.27 5.65 13.04
N LEU A 374 -13.03 4.57 13.75
CA LEU A 374 -12.30 3.40 13.28
C LEU A 374 -13.29 2.31 12.85
N TYR A 375 -13.09 1.79 11.65
CA TYR A 375 -13.86 0.67 11.11
C TYR A 375 -12.95 -0.55 10.99
N LEU A 376 -13.34 -1.63 11.65
CA LEU A 376 -12.58 -2.86 11.74
C LEU A 376 -13.41 -4.01 11.17
N LEU A 377 -12.78 -4.83 10.34
CA LEU A 377 -13.41 -6.02 9.76
C LEU A 377 -12.76 -7.28 10.32
N ALA A 378 -13.57 -8.23 10.74
CA ALA A 378 -13.10 -9.59 10.94
C ALA A 378 -12.80 -10.26 9.59
N SER A 379 -11.75 -11.08 9.52
CA SER A 379 -11.41 -11.81 8.27
C SER A 379 -12.53 -12.74 7.82
N ARG A 380 -13.36 -13.22 8.73
CA ARG A 380 -14.46 -14.16 8.45
C ARG A 380 -15.66 -13.86 9.36
N GLY A 381 -16.84 -14.27 8.91
CA GLY A 381 -18.06 -14.15 9.71
C GLY A 381 -18.83 -12.84 9.52
N GLY A 382 -18.28 -11.86 8.80
CA GLY A 382 -18.96 -10.60 8.47
C GLY A 382 -19.12 -9.64 9.66
N GLU A 383 -18.31 -9.79 10.70
CA GLU A 383 -18.34 -8.87 11.84
C GLU A 383 -17.65 -7.55 11.49
N ILE A 384 -18.34 -6.45 11.78
CA ILE A 384 -17.88 -5.07 11.60
C ILE A 384 -17.96 -4.38 12.95
N THR A 385 -16.84 -3.82 13.39
CA THR A 385 -16.78 -2.99 14.60
C THR A 385 -16.47 -1.55 14.24
N CYS A 386 -17.28 -0.62 14.71
CA CYS A 386 -17.03 0.82 14.65
C CYS A 386 -16.68 1.33 16.04
N MET A 387 -15.59 2.09 16.16
CA MET A 387 -15.06 2.61 17.43
C MET A 387 -14.79 4.10 17.31
N GLU A 388 -14.88 4.80 18.44
CA GLU A 388 -14.31 6.14 18.58
C GLU A 388 -12.80 6.08 18.54
N ALA A 389 -12.17 6.83 17.64
CA ALA A 389 -10.72 6.85 17.51
C ALA A 389 -10.04 7.46 18.78
N GLU A 390 -10.66 8.47 19.37
CA GLU A 390 -10.13 9.19 20.54
C GLU A 390 -10.11 8.32 21.81
N THR A 391 -11.16 7.52 22.04
CA THR A 391 -11.36 6.81 23.31
C THR A 391 -11.24 5.30 23.22
N GLY A 392 -11.34 4.72 22.01
CA GLY A 392 -11.43 3.27 21.82
C GLY A 392 -12.77 2.66 22.23
N GLU A 393 -13.79 3.48 22.52
CA GLU A 393 -15.14 3.00 22.83
C GLU A 393 -15.84 2.45 21.60
N ILE A 394 -16.48 1.30 21.73
CA ILE A 394 -17.25 0.68 20.64
C ILE A 394 -18.54 1.48 20.45
N VAL A 395 -18.73 2.02 19.26
CA VAL A 395 -19.94 2.74 18.83
C VAL A 395 -21.02 1.74 18.43
N TYR A 396 -20.65 0.75 17.63
CA TYR A 396 -21.48 -0.42 17.31
C TYR A 396 -20.59 -1.61 16.91
N GLN A 397 -21.17 -2.79 17.06
CA GLN A 397 -20.62 -4.05 16.56
C GLN A 397 -21.76 -4.82 15.93
N GLU A 398 -21.63 -5.06 14.63
CA GLU A 398 -22.71 -5.65 13.83
C GLU A 398 -22.19 -6.80 12.99
N LYS A 399 -23.08 -7.71 12.65
CA LYS A 399 -22.78 -8.84 11.80
C LYS A 399 -23.59 -8.78 10.52
N VAL A 400 -22.89 -8.70 9.40
CA VAL A 400 -23.49 -8.79 8.07
C VAL A 400 -23.52 -10.26 7.64
N GLU A 401 -24.72 -10.74 7.33
CA GLU A 401 -24.90 -12.14 6.92
C GLU A 401 -24.37 -12.41 5.50
N LYS A 402 -24.01 -13.66 5.24
CA LYS A 402 -23.53 -14.16 3.93
C LYS A 402 -22.26 -13.48 3.41
N VAL A 403 -21.44 -12.93 4.29
CA VAL A 403 -20.11 -12.44 3.95
C VAL A 403 -19.15 -13.63 3.87
N ALA A 404 -18.43 -13.76 2.76
CA ALA A 404 -17.30 -14.66 2.64
C ALA A 404 -16.08 -14.10 3.38
N ALA A 405 -14.88 -14.66 3.21
CA ALA A 405 -13.71 -14.08 3.84
C ALA A 405 -13.38 -12.70 3.25
N CYS A 406 -13.00 -11.75 4.10
CA CYS A 406 -12.49 -10.44 3.71
C CYS A 406 -10.97 -10.40 3.91
N TRP A 407 -10.24 -10.19 2.83
CA TRP A 407 -8.78 -10.06 2.81
C TRP A 407 -8.37 -8.62 2.49
N ALA A 408 -9.09 -8.01 1.56
CA ALA A 408 -8.93 -6.62 1.15
C ALA A 408 -9.25 -5.65 2.31
N SER A 409 -8.47 -4.59 2.43
CA SER A 409 -8.76 -3.50 3.37
C SER A 409 -10.00 -2.73 2.95
N PRO A 410 -10.86 -2.30 3.90
CA PRO A 410 -12.00 -1.44 3.61
C PRO A 410 -11.54 -0.07 3.12
N TRP A 411 -12.39 0.61 2.35
CA TRP A 411 -12.12 1.98 1.88
C TRP A 411 -13.31 2.89 2.06
N ALA A 412 -13.04 4.19 2.11
CA ALA A 412 -14.05 5.23 2.26
C ALA A 412 -14.16 6.13 1.04
N ASN A 413 -15.38 6.53 0.71
CA ASN A 413 -15.67 7.64 -0.20
C ASN A 413 -16.96 8.34 0.22
N GLY A 414 -16.90 9.66 0.41
CA GLY A 414 -18.09 10.47 0.75
C GLY A 414 -18.70 10.13 2.11
N ASP A 415 -19.88 9.53 2.10
CA ASP A 415 -20.59 9.05 3.28
C ASP A 415 -20.66 7.51 3.38
N ARG A 416 -19.80 6.82 2.63
CA ARG A 416 -19.79 5.37 2.47
C ARG A 416 -18.47 4.75 2.92
N ILE A 417 -18.59 3.61 3.58
CA ILE A 417 -17.48 2.67 3.86
C ILE A 417 -17.78 1.40 3.08
N TYR A 418 -16.81 0.98 2.26
CA TYR A 418 -16.94 -0.20 1.44
C TYR A 418 -16.05 -1.33 1.97
N PHE A 419 -16.50 -2.56 1.83
CA PHE A 419 -15.69 -3.74 2.05
C PHE A 419 -16.00 -4.84 1.03
N LEU A 420 -14.93 -5.50 0.60
CA LEU A 420 -14.94 -6.51 -0.45
C LEU A 420 -14.67 -7.89 0.15
N ASP A 421 -15.52 -8.86 -0.15
CA ASP A 421 -15.24 -10.24 0.21
C ASP A 421 -14.57 -11.03 -0.94
N GLU A 422 -13.99 -12.19 -0.61
CA GLU A 422 -13.23 -13.01 -1.57
C GLU A 422 -14.05 -13.54 -2.75
N LYS A 423 -15.39 -13.47 -2.69
CA LYS A 423 -16.31 -13.91 -3.75
C LYS A 423 -16.79 -12.75 -4.63
N GLY A 424 -16.14 -11.60 -4.50
CA GLY A 424 -16.41 -10.44 -5.33
C GLY A 424 -17.62 -9.62 -4.93
N VAL A 425 -18.18 -9.87 -3.74
CA VAL A 425 -19.28 -9.06 -3.23
C VAL A 425 -18.71 -7.88 -2.45
N THR A 426 -18.97 -6.69 -2.96
CA THR A 426 -18.68 -5.42 -2.27
C THR A 426 -19.92 -4.91 -1.60
N ARG A 427 -19.83 -4.60 -0.32
CA ARG A 427 -20.92 -3.99 0.45
C ARG A 427 -20.53 -2.59 0.87
N ALA A 428 -21.50 -1.70 0.86
CA ALA A 428 -21.36 -0.34 1.35
C ALA A 428 -22.21 -0.16 2.62
N ILE A 429 -21.58 0.38 3.66
CA ILE A 429 -22.27 0.85 4.85
C ILE A 429 -22.14 2.36 4.96
N LYS A 430 -23.08 2.99 5.66
CA LYS A 430 -23.04 4.41 5.93
C LYS A 430 -21.91 4.76 6.89
N ALA A 431 -21.09 5.74 6.52
CA ALA A 431 -20.08 6.27 7.40
C ALA A 431 -20.74 7.07 8.54
N GLY A 432 -20.50 6.67 9.79
CA GLY A 432 -21.06 7.37 10.96
C GLY A 432 -21.33 6.45 12.14
N ARG A 433 -22.03 6.98 13.12
CA ARG A 433 -22.27 6.36 14.45
C ARG A 433 -23.43 5.36 14.46
N THR A 434 -24.15 5.22 13.36
CA THR A 434 -25.27 4.28 13.24
C THR A 434 -25.01 3.36 12.08
N PHE A 435 -25.08 2.06 12.33
CA PHE A 435 -24.94 1.06 11.28
C PHE A 435 -26.16 1.10 10.33
N GLU A 436 -25.86 1.18 9.04
CA GLU A 436 -26.85 1.10 7.95
C GLU A 436 -26.15 0.46 6.75
N LEU A 437 -26.65 -0.71 6.31
CA LEU A 437 -26.21 -1.34 5.07
C LEU A 437 -26.91 -0.64 3.90
N LEU A 438 -26.14 -0.07 2.98
CA LEU A 438 -26.64 0.75 1.88
C LEU A 438 -26.84 -0.06 0.61
N ASP A 439 -25.75 -0.68 0.14
CA ASP A 439 -25.70 -1.32 -1.18
C ASP A 439 -24.86 -2.60 -1.15
N GLU A 440 -25.13 -3.46 -2.13
CA GLU A 440 -24.35 -4.64 -2.44
C GLU A 440 -24.07 -4.69 -3.94
N ASN A 441 -22.81 -4.76 -4.34
CA ASN A 441 -22.32 -4.85 -5.71
C ASN A 441 -21.56 -6.15 -5.91
N ARG A 442 -21.48 -6.66 -7.14
CA ARG A 442 -20.82 -7.95 -7.39
C ARG A 442 -20.04 -7.97 -8.70
N LEU A 443 -18.83 -8.56 -8.63
CA LEU A 443 -18.03 -8.97 -9.77
C LEU A 443 -17.74 -10.48 -9.65
N ASP A 444 -17.78 -11.21 -10.77
CA ASP A 444 -17.62 -12.68 -10.78
C ASP A 444 -16.14 -13.09 -10.90
N ASP A 445 -15.39 -12.80 -9.85
CA ASP A 445 -13.99 -13.19 -9.70
C ASP A 445 -13.70 -13.44 -8.22
N ARG A 446 -12.48 -13.86 -7.91
CA ARG A 446 -11.98 -14.03 -6.55
C ARG A 446 -11.00 -12.91 -6.21
N PHE A 447 -11.18 -12.29 -5.05
CA PHE A 447 -10.44 -11.09 -4.68
C PHE A 447 -9.66 -11.26 -3.38
N TRP A 448 -8.38 -10.90 -3.43
CA TRP A 448 -7.47 -10.79 -2.29
C TRP A 448 -6.93 -9.38 -2.14
N ALA A 449 -6.66 -8.73 -3.26
CA ALA A 449 -6.07 -7.40 -3.33
C ALA A 449 -7.02 -6.32 -2.82
N SER A 450 -6.49 -5.32 -2.13
CA SER A 450 -7.23 -4.10 -1.80
C SER A 450 -7.46 -3.27 -3.06
N VAL A 451 -8.59 -2.56 -3.08
CA VAL A 451 -9.00 -1.73 -4.21
C VAL A 451 -8.08 -0.52 -4.35
N ALA A 452 -7.72 -0.16 -5.58
CA ALA A 452 -7.07 1.11 -5.88
C ALA A 452 -8.07 2.09 -6.49
N VAL A 453 -7.75 3.38 -6.42
CA VAL A 453 -8.60 4.45 -6.96
C VAL A 453 -7.80 5.31 -7.93
N ALA A 454 -8.34 5.53 -9.13
CA ALA A 454 -7.77 6.35 -10.17
C ALA A 454 -8.73 7.47 -10.55
N GLY A 455 -8.64 8.60 -9.87
CA GLY A 455 -9.57 9.71 -10.06
C GLY A 455 -11.02 9.32 -9.76
N GLU A 456 -11.83 9.12 -10.81
CA GLU A 456 -13.24 8.74 -10.71
C GLU A 456 -13.49 7.25 -11.00
N ALA A 457 -12.46 6.41 -10.94
CA ALA A 457 -12.57 4.97 -11.18
C ALA A 457 -12.05 4.15 -10.00
N TYR A 458 -12.70 3.05 -9.70
CA TYR A 458 -12.17 1.97 -8.88
C TYR A 458 -11.46 0.94 -9.75
N LEU A 459 -10.35 0.43 -9.27
CA LEU A 459 -9.59 -0.65 -9.89
C LEU A 459 -9.62 -1.87 -8.97
N PHE A 460 -10.34 -2.90 -9.38
CA PHE A 460 -10.43 -4.18 -8.68
C PHE A 460 -9.52 -5.20 -9.37
N LYS A 461 -8.58 -5.76 -8.63
CA LYS A 461 -7.73 -6.83 -9.13
C LYS A 461 -8.19 -8.17 -8.55
N GLY A 462 -8.81 -8.98 -9.39
CA GLY A 462 -9.19 -10.36 -9.10
C GLY A 462 -8.08 -11.36 -9.46
N ASP A 463 -8.39 -12.63 -9.34
CA ASP A 463 -7.49 -13.70 -9.76
C ASP A 463 -7.39 -13.78 -11.30
N LYS A 464 -8.47 -13.44 -12.03
CA LYS A 464 -8.54 -13.57 -13.49
C LYS A 464 -8.42 -12.24 -14.22
N LYS A 465 -8.93 -11.17 -13.63
CA LYS A 465 -9.07 -9.87 -14.31
C LYS A 465 -8.72 -8.70 -13.43
N LEU A 466 -8.21 -7.65 -14.07
CA LEU A 466 -8.24 -6.29 -13.57
C LEU A 466 -9.49 -5.61 -14.12
N TYR A 467 -10.32 -5.06 -13.24
CA TYR A 467 -11.56 -4.36 -13.60
C TYR A 467 -11.40 -2.87 -13.35
N CYS A 468 -11.83 -2.04 -14.29
CA CYS A 468 -12.03 -0.61 -14.10
C CYS A 468 -13.50 -0.30 -13.99
N ILE A 469 -13.93 0.18 -12.84
CA ILE A 469 -15.32 0.53 -12.53
C ILE A 469 -15.45 2.05 -12.54
N LYS A 470 -16.23 2.56 -13.47
CA LYS A 470 -16.42 3.99 -13.71
C LYS A 470 -17.83 4.28 -14.21
N ASN A 471 -18.41 5.46 -13.81
CA ASN A 471 -19.70 5.95 -14.34
C ASN A 471 -19.63 6.29 -15.83
#